data_4e9eded473402f61dff81f71e146ca74
#
_entry.id   4e9eded473402f61dff81f71e146ca74
#
_cell.length_a   1.000
_cell.length_b   1.000
_cell.length_c   1.000
_cell.angle_alpha   90.00
_cell.angle_beta   90.00
_cell.angle_gamma   90.00
#
_symmetry.space_group_name_H-M   'P 1'
#
loop_
_entity.id
_entity.type
_entity.pdbx_description
1 polymer ?
#
loop_
_entity_poly.entity_id
_entity_poly.type
_entity_poly.pdbx_seq_one_letter_code
_entity_poly.pdbx_strand_id
1 'polypeptide(L)'
;MTSRRVVVTGMGALTPIGNDLESYWNGLISGTSGCANITHFDASNFKTKFACELKGFDPADHFEKKEYRRYDRFSQYGIVAANEAINDSKLIESSPNYDRCNLGCWNWWFRNFSK
;
A
#
# COMPACT_ATOMS: atom_id res chain seq x y z
N MET A 1 4.66 -27.62 25.99
CA MET A 1 4.90 -26.91 24.70
C MET A 1 4.76 -25.41 24.98
N THR A 2 5.85 -24.64 24.90
CA THR A 2 5.77 -23.17 25.01
C THR A 2 5.22 -22.63 23.72
N SER A 3 4.00 -22.08 23.73
CA SER A 3 3.42 -21.46 22.55
C SER A 3 4.21 -20.19 22.21
N ARG A 4 4.66 -20.05 20.95
CA ARG A 4 5.28 -18.80 20.47
C ARG A 4 4.22 -17.70 20.48
N ARG A 5 4.53 -16.60 21.14
CA ARG A 5 3.69 -15.41 21.14
C ARG A 5 4.06 -14.54 19.92
N VAL A 6 3.11 -14.28 19.04
CA VAL A 6 3.25 -13.40 17.88
C VAL A 6 2.39 -12.16 18.10
N VAL A 7 2.92 -11.00 17.82
CA VAL A 7 2.23 -9.71 17.96
C VAL A 7 2.38 -8.89 16.68
N VAL A 8 1.39 -8.05 16.38
CA VAL A 8 1.47 -7.04 15.32
C VAL A 8 2.14 -5.82 15.92
N THR A 9 3.21 -5.34 15.30
CA THR A 9 4.02 -4.22 15.77
C THR A 9 3.79 -2.93 15.00
N GLY A 10 3.29 -3.01 13.77
CA GLY A 10 2.96 -1.85 12.94
C GLY A 10 1.99 -2.22 11.84
N MET A 11 1.23 -1.25 11.40
CA MET A 11 0.24 -1.38 10.35
C MET A 11 0.39 -0.25 9.34
N GLY A 12 -0.01 -0.49 8.09
CA GLY A 12 -0.09 0.53 7.05
C GLY A 12 -1.22 0.20 6.09
N ALA A 13 -1.90 1.21 5.60
CA ALA A 13 -3.04 1.04 4.73
C ALA A 13 -3.08 2.11 3.63
N LEU A 14 -3.32 1.67 2.39
CA LEU A 14 -3.59 2.55 1.26
C LEU A 14 -4.88 2.07 0.60
N THR A 15 -5.95 2.83 0.76
CA THR A 15 -7.30 2.39 0.42
C THR A 15 -8.10 3.47 -0.31
N PRO A 16 -9.19 3.12 -1.01
CA PRO A 16 -10.06 4.09 -1.68
C PRO A 16 -10.76 5.10 -0.76
N ILE A 17 -10.73 4.89 0.56
CA ILE A 17 -11.36 5.76 1.56
C ILE A 17 -10.35 6.46 2.48
N GLY A 18 -9.06 6.14 2.36
CA GLY A 18 -7.98 6.78 3.10
C GLY A 18 -6.61 6.35 2.59
N ASN A 19 -5.68 7.29 2.45
CA ASN A 19 -4.33 7.07 1.95
C ASN A 19 -3.31 6.78 3.05
N ASP A 20 -3.77 6.70 4.28
CA ASP A 20 -3.02 6.34 5.49
C ASP A 20 -3.95 5.62 6.47
N LEU A 21 -3.39 5.02 7.51
CA LEU A 21 -4.13 4.21 8.48
C LEU A 21 -5.18 5.02 9.25
N GLU A 22 -4.86 6.27 9.60
CA GLU A 22 -5.75 7.13 10.38
C GLU A 22 -6.97 7.57 9.54
N SER A 23 -6.74 8.05 8.33
CA SER A 23 -7.82 8.45 7.42
C SER A 23 -8.68 7.25 7.00
N TYR A 24 -8.07 6.09 6.80
CA TYR A 24 -8.78 4.84 6.55
C TYR A 24 -9.71 4.47 7.71
N TRP A 25 -9.19 4.52 8.95
CA TRP A 25 -9.97 4.21 10.14
C TRP A 25 -11.16 5.17 10.33
N ASN A 26 -10.91 6.48 10.15
CA ASN A 26 -11.95 7.49 10.22
C ASN A 26 -13.01 7.30 9.12
N GLY A 27 -12.60 6.92 7.92
CA GLY A 27 -13.50 6.55 6.82
C GLY A 27 -14.39 5.36 7.14
N LEU A 28 -13.83 4.32 7.81
CA LEU A 28 -14.60 3.16 8.26
C LEU A 28 -15.65 3.53 9.32
N ILE A 29 -15.25 4.29 10.34
CA ILE A 29 -16.17 4.71 11.43
C ILE A 29 -17.30 5.58 10.88
N SER A 30 -17.01 6.48 9.93
CA SER A 30 -18.00 7.36 9.31
C SER A 30 -18.88 6.65 8.27
N GLY A 31 -18.57 5.39 7.92
CA GLY A 31 -19.31 4.65 6.89
C GLY A 31 -19.09 5.20 5.48
N THR A 32 -17.92 5.84 5.23
CA THR A 32 -17.60 6.41 3.92
C THR A 32 -17.44 5.32 2.88
N SER A 33 -18.10 5.46 1.71
CA SER A 33 -17.92 4.54 0.60
C SER A 33 -16.74 4.96 -0.28
N GLY A 34 -15.83 4.03 -0.55
CA GLY A 34 -14.74 4.22 -1.52
C GLY A 34 -15.19 4.10 -2.98
N CYS A 35 -16.41 3.62 -3.22
CA CYS A 35 -16.96 3.38 -4.55
C CYS A 35 -17.30 4.70 -5.26
N ALA A 36 -16.84 4.85 -6.50
CA ALA A 36 -17.11 5.99 -7.36
C ALA A 36 -17.14 5.57 -8.84
N ASN A 37 -17.53 6.47 -9.71
CA ASN A 37 -17.43 6.21 -11.15
C ASN A 37 -15.96 6.01 -11.55
N ILE A 38 -15.74 5.07 -12.48
CA ILE A 38 -14.41 4.77 -13.02
C ILE A 38 -13.85 6.02 -13.71
N THR A 39 -12.61 6.40 -13.36
CA THR A 39 -11.92 7.55 -13.93
C THR A 39 -10.70 7.17 -14.77
N HIS A 40 -10.17 5.96 -14.62
CA HIS A 40 -8.95 5.53 -15.32
C HIS A 40 -9.15 5.23 -16.79
N PHE A 41 -10.38 4.96 -17.23
CA PHE A 41 -10.72 4.71 -18.63
C PHE A 41 -12.21 5.04 -18.90
N ASP A 42 -12.59 5.15 -20.16
CA ASP A 42 -13.99 5.34 -20.54
C ASP A 42 -14.80 4.04 -20.35
N ALA A 43 -15.63 4.03 -19.31
CA ALA A 43 -16.48 2.90 -18.95
C ALA A 43 -17.88 2.96 -19.54
N SER A 44 -18.19 3.88 -20.46
CA SER A 44 -19.53 4.10 -21.03
C SER A 44 -20.11 2.85 -21.67
N ASN A 45 -19.29 2.05 -22.33
CA ASN A 45 -19.67 0.82 -23.03
C ASN A 45 -19.72 -0.43 -22.13
N PHE A 46 -19.36 -0.31 -20.85
CA PHE A 46 -19.37 -1.43 -19.91
C PHE A 46 -20.65 -1.46 -19.07
N LYS A 47 -21.05 -2.66 -18.66
CA LYS A 47 -22.23 -2.83 -17.78
C LYS A 47 -21.98 -2.25 -16.39
N THR A 48 -20.75 -2.39 -15.87
CA THR A 48 -20.30 -1.81 -14.58
C THR A 48 -19.52 -0.53 -14.86
N LYS A 49 -19.93 0.56 -14.22
CA LYS A 49 -19.36 1.91 -14.42
C LYS A 49 -18.74 2.48 -13.17
N PHE A 50 -18.65 1.70 -12.09
CA PHE A 50 -18.11 2.12 -10.81
C PHE A 50 -17.01 1.16 -10.34
N ALA A 51 -16.05 1.70 -9.60
CA ALA A 51 -14.95 0.96 -8.98
C ALA A 51 -14.51 1.66 -7.68
N CYS A 52 -13.72 0.96 -6.89
CA CYS A 52 -13.04 1.51 -5.72
C CYS A 52 -11.62 1.89 -6.12
N GLU A 53 -11.46 3.04 -6.75
CA GLU A 53 -10.16 3.57 -7.16
C GLU A 53 -9.54 4.38 -6.00
N LEU A 54 -8.21 4.36 -5.90
CA LEU A 54 -7.48 5.26 -5.00
C LEU A 54 -7.69 6.71 -5.42
N LYS A 55 -8.01 7.57 -4.45
CA LYS A 55 -8.26 8.99 -4.66
C LYS A 55 -7.11 9.80 -4.07
N GLY A 56 -6.62 10.79 -4.83
CA GLY A 56 -5.60 11.72 -4.33
C GLY A 56 -4.22 11.08 -4.12
N PHE A 57 -3.93 9.93 -4.71
CA PHE A 57 -2.61 9.33 -4.66
C PHE A 57 -1.75 9.85 -5.79
N ASP A 58 -0.65 10.55 -5.45
CA ASP A 58 0.38 10.94 -6.41
C ASP A 58 1.67 10.14 -6.12
N PRO A 59 2.16 9.32 -7.07
CA PRO A 59 3.42 8.62 -6.91
C PRO A 59 4.62 9.56 -6.67
N ALA A 60 4.56 10.81 -7.13
CA ALA A 60 5.66 11.77 -6.98
C ALA A 60 5.90 12.17 -5.51
N ASP A 61 4.89 12.04 -4.64
CA ASP A 61 5.01 12.33 -3.21
C ASP A 61 5.80 11.24 -2.46
N HIS A 62 5.88 10.03 -3.03
CA HIS A 62 6.43 8.85 -2.37
C HIS A 62 7.69 8.29 -3.02
N PHE A 63 7.94 8.60 -4.29
CA PHE A 63 9.02 8.02 -5.09
C PHE A 63 9.77 9.07 -5.91
N GLU A 64 11.05 8.84 -6.14
CA GLU A 64 11.80 9.60 -7.12
C GLU A 64 11.30 9.34 -8.56
N LYS A 65 11.42 10.37 -9.42
CA LYS A 65 10.91 10.36 -10.81
C LYS A 65 11.41 9.18 -11.66
N LYS A 66 12.59 8.63 -11.32
CA LYS A 66 13.16 7.46 -12.01
C LYS A 66 12.59 6.15 -11.49
N GLU A 67 12.17 6.10 -10.25
CA GLU A 67 11.72 4.88 -9.57
C GLU A 67 10.27 4.54 -9.89
N TYR A 68 9.33 5.51 -9.77
CA TYR A 68 7.93 5.21 -9.98
C TYR A 68 7.61 4.78 -11.42
N ARG A 69 8.43 5.16 -12.41
CA ARG A 69 8.29 4.71 -13.81
C ARG A 69 8.61 3.23 -14.02
N ARG A 70 9.31 2.62 -13.05
CA ARG A 70 9.74 1.22 -13.09
C ARG A 70 8.76 0.29 -12.38
N TYR A 71 7.88 0.85 -11.56
CA TYR A 71 6.94 0.09 -10.74
C TYR A 71 5.53 0.20 -11.30
N ASP A 72 4.85 -0.94 -11.41
CA ASP A 72 3.42 -0.97 -11.68
C ASP A 72 2.65 -0.35 -10.51
N ARG A 73 1.46 0.17 -10.76
CA ARG A 73 0.64 0.85 -9.76
C ARG A 73 0.43 0.02 -8.49
N PHE A 74 0.12 -1.26 -8.64
CA PHE A 74 -0.09 -2.14 -7.48
C PHE A 74 1.18 -2.27 -6.62
N SER A 75 2.36 -2.27 -7.25
CA SER A 75 3.65 -2.30 -6.57
C SER A 75 3.91 -1.01 -5.80
N GLN A 76 3.60 0.13 -6.41
CA GLN A 76 3.70 1.43 -5.75
C GLN A 76 2.83 1.46 -4.50
N TYR A 77 1.58 0.99 -4.60
CA TYR A 77 0.65 0.94 -3.47
C TYR A 77 1.17 0.04 -2.33
N GLY A 78 1.68 -1.14 -2.69
CA GLY A 78 2.25 -2.06 -1.71
C GLY A 78 3.47 -1.50 -1.00
N ILE A 79 4.37 -0.78 -1.71
CA ILE A 79 5.56 -0.16 -1.12
C ILE A 79 5.15 0.96 -0.15
N VAL A 80 4.18 1.80 -0.53
CA VAL A 80 3.72 2.91 0.34
C VAL A 80 3.10 2.36 1.62
N ALA A 81 2.19 1.40 1.53
CA ALA A 81 1.58 0.78 2.70
C ALA A 81 2.61 0.03 3.58
N ALA A 82 3.61 -0.62 2.96
CA ALA A 82 4.68 -1.29 3.70
C ALA A 82 5.57 -0.28 4.44
N ASN A 83 5.91 0.84 3.81
CA ASN A 83 6.70 1.90 4.45
C ASN A 83 5.96 2.51 5.65
N GLU A 84 4.66 2.74 5.54
CA GLU A 84 3.83 3.19 6.65
C GLU A 84 3.88 2.19 7.82
N ALA A 85 3.68 0.89 7.55
CA ALA A 85 3.73 -0.16 8.57
C ALA A 85 5.12 -0.26 9.25
N ILE A 86 6.20 -0.10 8.49
CA ILE A 86 7.57 -0.11 9.02
C ILE A 86 7.79 1.10 9.94
N ASN A 87 7.35 2.28 9.52
CA ASN A 87 7.47 3.50 10.32
C ASN A 87 6.64 3.42 11.62
N ASP A 88 5.43 2.89 11.54
CA ASP A 88 4.55 2.68 12.71
C ASP A 88 5.18 1.70 13.71
N SER A 89 5.81 0.64 13.21
CA SER A 89 6.45 -0.39 14.04
C SER A 89 7.68 0.09 14.81
N LYS A 90 8.34 1.19 14.39
CA LYS A 90 9.62 1.70 14.90
C LYS A 90 10.76 0.68 14.90
N LEU A 91 10.67 -0.35 14.06
CA LEU A 91 11.63 -1.46 14.01
C LEU A 91 12.98 -1.05 13.43
N ILE A 92 13.03 -0.03 12.57
CA ILE A 92 14.28 0.46 11.98
C ILE A 92 15.23 0.99 13.07
N GLU A 93 14.68 1.60 14.13
CA GLU A 93 15.46 2.11 15.26
C GLU A 93 16.04 0.98 16.12
N SER A 94 15.39 -0.18 16.13
CA SER A 94 15.72 -1.29 17.05
C SER A 94 16.57 -2.40 16.43
N SER A 95 16.67 -2.50 15.11
CA SER A 95 17.41 -3.58 14.42
C SER A 95 17.96 -3.16 13.06
N PRO A 96 19.28 -2.85 12.96
CA PRO A 96 19.93 -2.45 11.70
C PRO A 96 19.91 -3.52 10.60
N ASN A 97 19.61 -4.78 10.95
CA ASN A 97 19.55 -5.90 10.00
C ASN A 97 18.13 -6.22 9.47
N TYR A 98 17.14 -5.38 9.82
CA TYR A 98 15.73 -5.63 9.48
C TYR A 98 15.44 -5.44 7.99
N ASP A 99 16.20 -4.59 7.30
CA ASP A 99 16.07 -4.34 5.84
C ASP A 99 16.17 -5.61 4.98
N ARG A 100 16.76 -6.67 5.51
CA ARG A 100 16.93 -7.93 4.77
C ARG A 100 15.73 -8.88 4.81
N CYS A 101 14.86 -8.79 5.81
CA CYS A 101 13.82 -9.81 5.99
C CYS A 101 12.49 -9.49 5.32
N ASN A 102 12.06 -8.23 5.28
CA ASN A 102 10.71 -7.89 4.81
C ASN A 102 10.65 -7.45 3.33
N LEU A 103 11.67 -6.81 2.82
CA LEU A 103 11.81 -6.56 1.39
C LEU A 103 12.24 -7.82 0.62
N GLY A 104 12.66 -8.88 1.32
CA GLY A 104 13.12 -10.13 0.70
C GLY A 104 12.05 -10.83 -0.13
N CYS A 105 10.82 -10.93 0.33
CA CYS A 105 9.71 -11.49 -0.45
C CYS A 105 9.34 -10.59 -1.64
N TRP A 106 9.34 -9.28 -1.45
CA TRP A 106 9.07 -8.31 -2.50
C TRP A 106 10.23 -8.21 -3.50
N ASN A 107 11.49 -8.14 -3.04
CA ASN A 107 12.67 -8.19 -3.91
C ASN A 107 12.83 -9.52 -4.64
N TRP A 108 12.43 -10.64 -4.04
CA TRP A 108 12.43 -11.93 -4.72
C TRP A 108 11.39 -11.95 -5.84
N TRP A 109 10.18 -11.43 -5.59
CA TRP A 109 9.12 -11.34 -6.58
C TRP A 109 9.51 -10.39 -7.71
N PHE A 110 10.05 -9.19 -7.41
CA PHE A 110 10.55 -8.24 -8.40
C PHE A 110 11.69 -8.78 -9.25
N ARG A 111 12.65 -9.51 -8.68
CA ARG A 111 13.76 -10.10 -9.44
C ARG A 111 13.32 -11.19 -10.40
N ASN A 112 12.23 -11.89 -10.14
CA ASN A 112 11.82 -13.05 -10.92
C ASN A 112 10.70 -12.76 -11.93
N PHE A 113 9.94 -11.69 -11.77
CA PHE A 113 8.80 -11.36 -12.63
C PHE A 113 8.93 -10.03 -13.39
N SER A 114 10.01 -9.26 -13.22
CA SER A 114 10.28 -8.01 -13.98
C SER A 114 11.28 -8.24 -15.14
N LYS A 115 11.24 -9.42 -15.76
CA LYS A 115 11.96 -9.69 -17.03
C LYS A 115 10.97 -9.74 -18.17
#